data_15e7c53b77b7a7846e36e0fd07bc81d8
#
_entry.id   15e7c53b77b7a7846e36e0fd07bc81d8
#
_cell.length_a   1.000
_cell.length_b   1.000
_cell.length_c   1.000
_cell.angle_alpha   90.00
_cell.angle_beta   90.00
_cell.angle_gamma   90.00
#
_symmetry.space_group_name_H-M   'P 1'
#
loop_
_entity.id
_entity.type
_entity.pdbx_description
1 polymer ?
#
loop_
_entity_poly.entity_id
_entity_poly.type
_entity_poly.pdbx_seq_one_letter_code
_entity_poly.pdbx_strand_id
1 'polypeptide(L)'
;LREKWSQEGFAEPFEIRMGVNTGYCNVGNFGSDQRLTYTIIGGEVNVAARLESVAAVNGLYMSYETYAHVQDMVEVEQKEAIKMKGINRDIRIYSVKGRKEEGKEQTKVTKVAKPTKKELSEIEKLKGESLELKQKSEKLEDEANVLKEELALIKLELKKMKNV
;
A
#
# COMPACT_ATOMS: atom_id res chain seq x y z
N LEU A 1 -7.06 -25.08 9.84
CA LEU A 1 -5.81 -25.46 10.51
C LEU A 1 -6.08 -26.02 11.91
N ARG A 2 -6.83 -25.31 12.78
CA ARG A 2 -7.12 -25.78 14.17
C ARG A 2 -7.84 -27.13 14.20
N GLU A 3 -8.88 -27.31 13.38
CA GLU A 3 -9.60 -28.59 13.26
C GLU A 3 -8.68 -29.72 12.80
N LYS A 4 -7.78 -29.45 11.85
CA LYS A 4 -6.81 -30.42 11.38
C LYS A 4 -5.85 -30.81 12.49
N TRP A 5 -5.33 -29.87 13.27
CA TRP A 5 -4.44 -30.12 14.37
C TRP A 5 -5.12 -30.91 15.50
N SER A 6 -6.40 -30.61 15.80
CA SER A 6 -7.17 -31.38 16.77
C SER A 6 -7.34 -32.83 16.31
N GLN A 7 -7.57 -33.07 15.01
CA GLN A 7 -7.66 -34.42 14.43
C GLN A 7 -6.32 -35.18 14.44
N GLU A 8 -5.20 -34.44 14.35
CA GLU A 8 -3.82 -34.97 14.44
C GLU A 8 -3.34 -35.18 15.88
N GLY A 9 -4.21 -34.96 16.88
CA GLY A 9 -3.91 -35.24 18.30
C GLY A 9 -3.26 -34.09 19.10
N PHE A 10 -3.20 -32.88 18.53
CA PHE A 10 -2.77 -31.70 19.27
C PHE A 10 -3.90 -31.19 20.16
N ALA A 11 -3.80 -31.40 21.46
CA ALA A 11 -4.82 -31.01 22.44
C ALA A 11 -5.03 -29.47 22.49
N GLU A 12 -3.94 -28.70 22.33
CA GLU A 12 -3.96 -27.24 22.34
C GLU A 12 -3.33 -26.71 21.03
N PRO A 13 -4.15 -26.30 20.06
CA PRO A 13 -3.65 -25.72 18.81
C PRO A 13 -3.00 -24.35 19.08
N PHE A 14 -1.93 -24.05 18.36
CA PHE A 14 -1.24 -22.76 18.46
C PHE A 14 -2.17 -21.59 18.21
N GLU A 15 -2.02 -20.55 19.02
CA GLU A 15 -2.68 -19.27 18.87
C GLU A 15 -1.69 -18.26 18.29
N ILE A 16 -2.05 -17.66 17.17
CA ILE A 16 -1.18 -16.74 16.43
C ILE A 16 -1.88 -15.40 16.28
N ARG A 17 -1.14 -14.31 16.47
CA ARG A 17 -1.55 -12.98 16.07
C ARG A 17 -0.64 -12.50 14.95
N MET A 18 -1.19 -11.78 13.99
CA MET A 18 -0.45 -11.31 12.83
C MET A 18 -0.70 -9.83 12.58
N GLY A 19 0.37 -9.07 12.39
CA GLY A 19 0.32 -7.67 11.99
C GLY A 19 1.10 -7.48 10.69
N VAL A 20 0.48 -6.86 9.68
CA VAL A 20 1.11 -6.60 8.38
C VAL A 20 1.05 -5.12 8.06
N ASN A 21 2.19 -4.57 7.66
CA ASN A 21 2.31 -3.19 7.22
C ASN A 21 3.22 -3.08 6.00
N THR A 22 2.89 -2.17 5.11
CA THR A 22 3.71 -1.84 3.92
C THR A 22 4.34 -0.48 4.12
N GLY A 23 5.65 -0.38 3.91
CA GLY A 23 6.37 0.87 4.05
C GLY A 23 7.89 0.72 3.91
N TYR A 24 8.60 1.83 3.93
CA TYR A 24 10.05 1.85 3.80
C TYR A 24 10.73 1.42 5.10
N CYS A 25 11.76 0.57 4.98
CA CYS A 25 12.60 0.14 6.08
C CYS A 25 14.07 0.08 5.64
N ASN A 26 14.97 0.15 6.62
CA ASN A 26 16.38 -0.09 6.40
C ASN A 26 16.69 -1.56 6.62
N VAL A 27 17.39 -2.17 5.68
CA VAL A 27 17.79 -3.58 5.73
C VAL A 27 19.30 -3.66 5.79
N GLY A 28 19.85 -4.42 6.71
CA GLY A 28 21.29 -4.57 6.84
C GLY A 28 21.73 -5.29 8.12
N ASN A 29 23.03 -5.25 8.35
CA ASN A 29 23.63 -5.77 9.58
C ASN A 29 23.60 -4.66 10.66
N PHE A 30 22.93 -4.93 11.75
CA PHE A 30 22.83 -4.03 12.89
C PHE A 30 23.34 -4.71 14.16
N GLY A 31 24.06 -3.96 15.00
CA GLY A 31 24.59 -4.47 16.25
C GLY A 31 25.95 -3.89 16.57
N SER A 32 26.67 -4.54 17.46
CA SER A 32 28.07 -4.24 17.81
C SER A 32 29.02 -5.17 17.06
N ASP A 33 30.33 -4.85 17.13
CA ASP A 33 31.39 -5.69 16.52
C ASP A 33 31.38 -7.13 17.01
N GLN A 34 30.84 -7.35 18.24
CA GLN A 34 30.75 -8.69 18.82
C GLN A 34 29.47 -9.43 18.48
N ARG A 35 28.40 -8.70 18.01
CA ARG A 35 27.10 -9.30 17.69
C ARG A 35 26.40 -8.51 16.60
N LEU A 36 26.58 -8.95 15.37
CA LEU A 36 25.89 -8.44 14.19
C LEU A 36 24.67 -9.31 13.87
N THR A 37 23.54 -8.68 13.60
CA THR A 37 22.32 -9.38 13.18
C THR A 37 21.84 -8.73 11.87
N TYR A 38 21.68 -9.53 10.84
CA TYR A 38 21.03 -9.06 9.61
C TYR A 38 19.52 -8.95 9.87
N THR A 39 19.00 -7.76 9.81
CA THR A 39 17.59 -7.48 10.15
C THR A 39 17.07 -6.23 9.45
N ILE A 40 15.80 -5.93 9.69
CA ILE A 40 15.13 -4.72 9.24
C ILE A 40 14.85 -3.79 10.42
N ILE A 41 15.06 -2.49 10.21
CA ILE A 41 14.70 -1.45 11.19
C ILE A 41 13.95 -0.31 10.50
N GLY A 42 13.01 0.30 11.21
CA GLY A 42 12.26 1.46 10.71
C GLY A 42 10.96 1.68 11.45
N GLY A 43 10.39 2.86 11.31
CA GLY A 43 9.09 3.20 11.89
C GLY A 43 7.97 2.26 11.42
N GLU A 44 8.01 1.89 10.15
CA GLU A 44 7.01 1.01 9.53
C GLU A 44 7.08 -0.45 10.04
N VAL A 45 8.25 -0.89 10.48
CA VAL A 45 8.43 -2.20 11.18
C VAL A 45 7.73 -2.15 12.54
N ASN A 46 7.84 -1.04 13.26
CA ASN A 46 7.17 -0.83 14.54
C ASN A 46 5.64 -0.77 14.36
N VAL A 47 5.14 -0.24 13.23
CA VAL A 47 3.71 -0.28 12.90
C VAL A 47 3.24 -1.72 12.79
N ALA A 48 3.95 -2.59 12.07
CA ALA A 48 3.60 -4.00 11.93
C ALA A 48 3.57 -4.72 13.29
N ALA A 49 4.57 -4.51 14.13
CA ALA A 49 4.63 -5.05 15.49
C ALA A 49 3.46 -4.56 16.36
N ARG A 50 3.06 -3.30 16.22
CA ARG A 50 1.91 -2.76 16.96
C ARG A 50 0.60 -3.32 16.48
N LEU A 51 0.42 -3.51 15.17
CA LEU A 51 -0.76 -4.17 14.60
C LEU A 51 -0.90 -5.59 15.13
N GLU A 52 0.21 -6.35 15.19
CA GLU A 52 0.24 -7.68 15.81
C GLU A 52 -0.20 -7.62 17.27
N SER A 53 0.34 -6.68 18.06
CA SER A 53 0.06 -6.60 19.51
C SER A 53 -1.40 -6.29 19.83
N VAL A 54 -2.13 -5.59 18.95
CA VAL A 54 -3.56 -5.27 19.12
C VAL A 54 -4.48 -6.22 18.36
N ALA A 55 -3.93 -7.13 17.58
CA ALA A 55 -4.71 -8.11 16.85
C ALA A 55 -5.42 -9.08 17.79
N ALA A 56 -6.63 -9.47 17.42
CA ALA A 56 -7.33 -10.56 18.11
C ALA A 56 -6.56 -11.88 17.95
N VAL A 57 -6.71 -12.77 18.89
CA VAL A 57 -6.15 -14.12 18.81
C VAL A 57 -6.64 -14.81 17.52
N ASN A 58 -5.72 -15.38 16.77
CA ASN A 58 -5.93 -15.96 15.44
C ASN A 58 -6.40 -14.94 14.39
N GLY A 59 -6.22 -13.63 14.65
CA GLY A 59 -6.53 -12.54 13.75
C GLY A 59 -5.31 -12.07 12.97
N LEU A 60 -5.59 -11.58 11.76
CA LEU A 60 -4.64 -10.85 10.93
C LEU A 60 -5.11 -9.41 10.79
N TYR A 61 -4.30 -8.48 11.28
CA TYR A 61 -4.54 -7.05 11.15
C TYR A 61 -3.56 -6.44 10.17
N MET A 62 -4.05 -5.52 9.34
CA MET A 62 -3.20 -4.79 8.39
C MET A 62 -3.45 -3.28 8.47
N SER A 63 -2.44 -2.52 8.10
CA SER A 63 -2.55 -1.07 7.91
C SER A 63 -3.32 -0.74 6.63
N TYR A 64 -3.71 0.53 6.48
CA TYR A 64 -4.31 1.03 5.24
C TYR A 64 -3.36 0.88 4.04
N GLU A 65 -2.07 1.11 4.26
CA GLU A 65 -1.04 1.01 3.23
C GLU A 65 -0.98 -0.41 2.64
N THR A 66 -1.10 -1.43 3.48
CA THR A 66 -1.19 -2.82 3.00
C THR A 66 -2.54 -3.10 2.36
N TYR A 67 -3.64 -2.66 3.00
CA TYR A 67 -4.99 -2.88 2.49
C TYR A 67 -5.18 -2.34 1.07
N ALA A 68 -4.64 -1.15 0.78
CA ALA A 68 -4.73 -0.54 -0.55
C ALA A 68 -4.17 -1.43 -1.68
N HIS A 69 -3.20 -2.28 -1.39
CA HIS A 69 -2.62 -3.21 -2.37
C HIS A 69 -3.42 -4.51 -2.56
N VAL A 70 -4.25 -4.87 -1.58
CA VAL A 70 -4.94 -6.17 -1.57
C VAL A 70 -6.46 -6.04 -1.42
N GLN A 71 -7.00 -4.83 -1.51
CA GLN A 71 -8.42 -4.54 -1.30
C GLN A 71 -9.37 -5.36 -2.18
N ASP A 72 -8.93 -5.74 -3.38
CA ASP A 72 -9.73 -6.53 -4.31
C ASP A 72 -9.68 -8.04 -4.00
N MET A 73 -8.74 -8.46 -3.15
CA MET A 73 -8.47 -9.87 -2.87
C MET A 73 -9.01 -10.34 -1.52
N VAL A 74 -9.23 -9.40 -0.57
CA VAL A 74 -9.56 -9.75 0.81
C VAL A 74 -10.80 -9.03 1.32
N GLU A 75 -11.59 -9.76 2.12
CA GLU A 75 -12.66 -9.18 2.93
C GLU A 75 -12.09 -8.70 4.25
N VAL A 76 -12.41 -7.46 4.62
CA VAL A 76 -11.90 -6.83 5.83
C VAL A 76 -13.01 -6.16 6.63
N GLU A 77 -12.76 -6.02 7.92
CA GLU A 77 -13.52 -5.19 8.83
C GLU A 77 -12.62 -4.05 9.31
N GLN A 78 -13.01 -2.81 9.06
CA GLN A 78 -12.26 -1.66 9.58
C GLN A 78 -12.45 -1.57 11.11
N LYS A 79 -11.36 -1.41 11.82
CA LYS A 79 -11.30 -1.20 13.27
C LYS A 79 -10.98 0.26 13.60
N GLU A 80 -11.08 0.62 14.87
CA GLU A 80 -10.66 1.94 15.33
C GLU A 80 -9.18 2.19 15.03
N ALA A 81 -8.88 3.42 14.63
CA ALA A 81 -7.51 3.82 14.38
C ALA A 81 -6.72 3.92 15.69
N ILE A 82 -5.45 3.59 15.64
CA ILE A 82 -4.55 3.70 16.80
C ILE A 82 -3.54 4.82 16.60
N LYS A 83 -3.23 5.51 17.72
CA LYS A 83 -2.11 6.45 17.79
C LYS A 83 -0.86 5.74 18.27
N MET A 84 0.27 6.06 17.66
CA MET A 84 1.56 5.48 18.04
C MET A 84 2.55 6.58 18.41
N LYS A 85 3.27 6.36 19.52
CA LYS A 85 4.35 7.28 19.93
C LYS A 85 5.42 7.34 18.84
N GLY A 86 5.74 8.55 18.38
CA GLY A 86 6.75 8.78 17.33
C GLY A 86 6.21 8.70 15.89
N ILE A 87 4.91 8.50 15.70
CA ILE A 87 4.25 8.56 14.40
C ILE A 87 3.15 9.61 14.45
N ASN A 88 3.28 10.65 13.63
CA ASN A 88 2.36 11.81 13.64
C ASN A 88 1.08 11.57 12.81
N ARG A 89 0.69 10.33 12.63
CA ARG A 89 -0.55 9.96 11.93
C ARG A 89 -1.30 8.88 12.68
N ASP A 90 -2.62 8.88 12.54
CA ASP A 90 -3.45 7.79 13.03
C ASP A 90 -3.33 6.59 12.08
N ILE A 91 -3.01 5.41 12.63
CA ILE A 91 -2.90 4.18 11.87
C ILE A 91 -4.28 3.54 11.76
N ARG A 92 -4.83 3.54 10.55
CA ARG A 92 -6.09 2.84 10.26
C ARG A 92 -5.86 1.34 10.21
N ILE A 93 -6.69 0.58 10.91
CA ILE A 93 -6.56 -0.87 11.07
C ILE A 93 -7.67 -1.58 10.31
N TYR A 94 -7.29 -2.64 9.60
CA TYR A 94 -8.19 -3.53 8.89
C TYR A 94 -7.98 -4.97 9.37
N SER A 95 -9.03 -5.57 9.94
CA SER A 95 -9.03 -6.98 10.34
C SER A 95 -9.46 -7.83 9.15
N VAL A 96 -8.62 -8.74 8.72
CA VAL A 96 -8.93 -9.66 7.61
C VAL A 96 -9.91 -10.72 8.08
N LYS A 97 -11.00 -10.90 7.33
CA LYS A 97 -12.02 -11.92 7.56
C LYS A 97 -11.82 -13.14 6.68
N GLY A 98 -11.34 -12.93 5.47
CA GLY A 98 -11.12 -13.99 4.51
C GLY A 98 -10.64 -13.47 3.16
N ARG A 99 -10.48 -14.39 2.23
CA ARG A 99 -10.26 -14.09 0.82
C ARG A 99 -11.61 -13.84 0.14
N LYS A 100 -11.69 -12.83 -0.71
CA LYS A 100 -12.83 -12.67 -1.60
C LYS A 100 -12.86 -13.84 -2.58
N GLU A 101 -13.98 -14.54 -2.67
CA GLU A 101 -14.19 -15.54 -3.70
C GLU A 101 -14.42 -14.84 -5.05
N GLU A 102 -13.69 -15.24 -6.07
CA GLU A 102 -13.92 -14.77 -7.43
C GLU A 102 -15.35 -15.05 -7.84
N GLY A 103 -16.19 -14.03 -7.95
CA GLY A 103 -17.57 -14.15 -8.45
C GLY A 103 -18.69 -13.69 -7.51
N LYS A 104 -18.40 -13.22 -6.31
CA LYS A 104 -19.41 -12.56 -5.46
C LYS A 104 -19.04 -11.11 -5.21
N GLU A 105 -19.46 -10.23 -6.11
CA GLU A 105 -19.63 -8.82 -5.79
C GLU A 105 -20.66 -8.71 -4.65
N GLN A 106 -20.17 -8.65 -3.43
CA GLN A 106 -20.98 -8.14 -2.33
C GLN A 106 -20.38 -6.81 -1.88
N THR A 107 -20.89 -5.78 -2.51
CA THR A 107 -20.83 -4.41 -2.04
C THR A 107 -21.51 -4.32 -0.66
N LYS A 108 -20.75 -4.57 0.41
CA LYS A 108 -21.08 -4.03 1.73
C LYS A 108 -20.13 -2.88 2.02
N VAL A 109 -20.31 -1.83 1.28
CA VAL A 109 -19.87 -0.50 1.69
C VAL A 109 -20.60 -0.20 3.01
N THR A 110 -19.83 -0.18 4.10
CA THR A 110 -20.27 0.48 5.33
C THR A 110 -20.76 1.87 4.92
N LYS A 111 -22.00 2.23 5.27
CA LYS A 111 -22.66 3.47 4.89
C LYS A 111 -21.76 4.66 5.20
N VAL A 112 -20.93 5.05 4.25
CA VAL A 112 -20.46 6.42 4.14
C VAL A 112 -21.72 7.22 3.82
N ALA A 113 -22.01 8.24 4.61
CA ALA A 113 -23.11 9.13 4.34
C ALA A 113 -23.05 9.57 2.88
N LYS A 114 -24.19 9.49 2.17
CA LYS A 114 -24.23 9.89 0.76
C LYS A 114 -23.66 11.29 0.66
N PRO A 115 -22.73 11.54 -0.26
CA PRO A 115 -22.14 12.87 -0.40
C PRO A 115 -23.27 13.88 -0.64
N THR A 116 -23.18 15.02 0.01
CA THR A 116 -24.14 16.11 -0.15
C THR A 116 -24.10 16.61 -1.60
N LYS A 117 -25.17 17.26 -2.06
CA LYS A 117 -25.19 17.86 -3.42
C LYS A 117 -23.98 18.76 -3.70
N LYS A 118 -23.43 19.40 -2.69
CA LYS A 118 -22.24 20.26 -2.77
C LYS A 118 -20.96 19.43 -3.00
N GLU A 119 -20.80 18.34 -2.27
CA GLU A 119 -19.67 17.43 -2.43
C GLU A 119 -19.69 16.69 -3.79
N LEU A 120 -20.88 16.34 -4.28
CA LEU A 120 -21.05 15.76 -5.64
C LEU A 120 -20.59 16.73 -6.74
N SER A 121 -20.97 18.02 -6.65
CA SER A 121 -20.54 19.02 -7.62
C SER A 121 -19.04 19.29 -7.59
N GLU A 122 -18.44 19.22 -6.41
CA GLU A 122 -17.00 19.37 -6.21
C GLU A 122 -16.21 18.18 -6.76
N ILE A 123 -16.73 16.96 -6.57
CA ILE A 123 -16.16 15.72 -7.15
C ILE A 123 -16.23 15.76 -8.69
N GLU A 124 -17.34 16.22 -9.26
CA GLU A 124 -17.47 16.35 -10.73
C GLU A 124 -16.49 17.39 -11.30
N LYS A 125 -16.31 18.52 -10.61
CA LYS A 125 -15.35 19.55 -10.99
C LYS A 125 -13.91 19.01 -10.95
N LEU A 126 -13.53 18.33 -9.84
CA LEU A 126 -12.21 17.73 -9.68
C LEU A 126 -11.93 16.63 -10.73
N LYS A 127 -12.95 15.85 -11.10
CA LYS A 127 -12.83 14.88 -12.21
C LYS A 127 -12.58 15.55 -13.54
N GLY A 128 -13.24 16.68 -13.82
CA GLY A 128 -12.99 17.49 -15.02
C GLY A 128 -11.56 18.02 -15.07
N GLU A 129 -11.10 18.65 -13.99
CA GLU A 129 -9.73 19.16 -13.87
C GLU A 129 -8.67 18.04 -14.01
N SER A 130 -8.93 16.88 -13.43
CA SER A 130 -8.05 15.70 -13.55
C SER A 130 -7.95 15.21 -14.99
N LEU A 131 -9.05 15.22 -15.74
CA LEU A 131 -9.07 14.80 -17.14
C LEU A 131 -8.30 15.81 -18.04
N GLU A 132 -8.48 17.11 -17.81
CA GLU A 132 -7.74 18.16 -18.53
C GLU A 132 -6.23 18.07 -18.26
N LEU A 133 -5.84 17.86 -17.01
CA LEU A 133 -4.44 17.66 -16.63
C LEU A 133 -3.83 16.44 -17.31
N LYS A 134 -4.58 15.35 -17.43
CA LYS A 134 -4.13 14.14 -18.10
C LYS A 134 -3.91 14.37 -19.59
N GLN A 135 -4.84 15.04 -20.26
CA GLN A 135 -4.68 15.41 -21.69
C GLN A 135 -3.50 16.37 -21.93
N LYS A 136 -3.27 17.30 -20.99
CA LYS A 136 -2.13 18.21 -21.07
C LYS A 136 -0.81 17.47 -20.84
N SER A 137 -0.78 16.50 -19.96
CA SER A 137 0.39 15.64 -19.74
C SER A 137 0.74 14.82 -20.98
N GLU A 138 -0.25 14.22 -21.64
CA GLU A 138 -0.05 13.47 -22.89
C GLU A 138 0.52 14.35 -24.00
N LYS A 139 -0.01 15.57 -24.18
CA LYS A 139 0.53 16.52 -25.17
C LYS A 139 1.98 16.94 -24.89
N LEU A 140 2.31 17.19 -23.61
CA LEU A 140 3.69 17.53 -23.23
C LEU A 140 4.66 16.37 -23.44
N GLU A 141 4.19 15.14 -23.27
CA GLU A 141 4.99 13.95 -23.52
C GLU A 141 5.28 13.76 -25.02
N ASP A 142 4.29 14.03 -25.87
CA ASP A 142 4.47 14.02 -27.34
C ASP A 142 5.43 15.12 -27.79
N GLU A 143 5.29 16.35 -27.31
CA GLU A 143 6.22 17.46 -27.61
C GLU A 143 7.65 17.13 -27.13
N ALA A 144 7.80 16.53 -25.94
CA ALA A 144 9.10 16.13 -25.42
C ALA A 144 9.77 15.03 -26.27
N ASN A 145 8.98 14.14 -26.86
CA ASN A 145 9.49 13.10 -27.76
C ASN A 145 9.97 13.71 -29.09
N VAL A 146 9.22 14.63 -29.67
CA VAL A 146 9.65 15.36 -30.88
C VAL A 146 10.95 16.12 -30.65
N LEU A 147 11.07 16.84 -29.53
CA LEU A 147 12.29 17.58 -29.19
C LEU A 147 13.49 16.65 -28.96
N LYS A 148 13.29 15.44 -28.46
CA LYS A 148 14.36 14.43 -28.32
C LYS A 148 14.86 13.96 -29.67
N GLU A 149 13.96 13.76 -30.63
CA GLU A 149 14.33 13.36 -31.99
C GLU A 149 15.11 14.47 -32.71
N GLU A 150 14.66 15.73 -32.63
CA GLU A 150 15.38 16.87 -33.16
C GLU A 150 16.78 17.03 -32.55
N LEU A 151 16.89 16.88 -31.25
CA LEU A 151 18.18 16.92 -30.53
C LEU A 151 19.12 15.82 -31.01
N ALA A 152 18.58 14.62 -31.28
CA ALA A 152 19.37 13.51 -31.81
C ALA A 152 19.92 13.81 -33.23
N LEU A 153 19.11 14.42 -34.09
CA LEU A 153 19.52 14.83 -35.42
C LEU A 153 20.62 15.90 -35.40
N ILE A 154 20.46 16.95 -34.59
CA ILE A 154 21.46 18.00 -34.41
C ILE A 154 22.80 17.42 -33.88
N LYS A 155 22.74 16.48 -32.91
CA LYS A 155 23.95 15.80 -32.43
C LYS A 155 24.65 15.00 -33.53
N LEU A 156 23.89 14.37 -34.41
CA LEU A 156 24.44 13.61 -35.54
C LEU A 156 25.13 14.54 -36.57
N GLU A 157 24.54 15.68 -36.86
CA GLU A 157 25.13 16.69 -37.78
C GLU A 157 26.40 17.30 -37.19
N LEU A 158 26.39 17.66 -35.92
CA LEU A 158 27.59 18.16 -35.20
C LEU A 158 28.74 17.15 -35.22
N LYS A 159 28.41 15.85 -35.13
CA LYS A 159 29.44 14.79 -35.21
C LYS A 159 30.03 14.65 -36.58
N LYS A 160 29.23 14.87 -37.66
CA LYS A 160 29.72 14.87 -39.06
C LYS A 160 30.65 16.06 -39.32
N MET A 161 30.32 17.24 -38.77
CA MET A 161 31.16 18.46 -38.95
C MET A 161 32.48 18.41 -38.19
N LYS A 162 32.60 17.61 -37.11
CA LYS A 162 33.84 17.44 -36.34
C LYS A 162 34.82 16.39 -36.97
N ASN A 163 34.32 15.61 -37.92
CA ASN A 163 35.15 14.59 -38.62
C ASN A 163 35.59 15.00 -40.02
N VAL A 164 35.41 16.31 -40.38
CA VAL A 164 35.99 16.98 -41.54
C VAL A 164 37.13 17.88 -41.07
#